data_9a0239ddd3bb5004017b99bf41dd248d
#
_entry.id   9a0239ddd3bb5004017b99bf41dd248d
#
_cell.length_a   1.000
_cell.length_b   1.000
_cell.length_c   1.000
_cell.angle_alpha   90.00
_cell.angle_beta   90.00
_cell.angle_gamma   90.00
#
_symmetry.space_group_name_H-M   'P 1'
#
loop_
_entity.id
_entity.type
_entity.pdbx_description
1 polymer ?
#
loop_
_entity_poly.entity_id
_entity_poly.type
_entity_poly.pdbx_seq_one_letter_code
_entity_poly.pdbx_strand_id
1 'polypeptide(L)'
;MNPRRVSVAPMMDWTDRHCRTFHRQLSRHTWLYTEMVTTGALLHGDVPRHLDFDAAEHPVALQLGGSEPADLAMAAKLGQQWGYAEVNLNCGCPSERVQRGAFGACLMAEPQLVADCVKAMRDAVSIPVTVKHRIGIDKTEHYDFVRDFVGTVAEAGCRTFIVHARNAILKGLSPKENREIPPLRYEVAYQLKQEFPELEILINGGIVSYEEMESHLQHVDGVMIGREAYHQPYVLAEMDARFYGDTSSPVLSRLDVELSMQRYIGDLVERGGYMGAVTRHMLGLHRGVAGGRGWRRVLSDAKRMNAARTRADVDALFEEAREHLHSPASAPLAA
;
A
#
# COMPACT_ATOMS: atom_id res chain seq x y z
N MET A 1 -1.72 20.81 -5.68
CA MET A 1 -1.29 20.04 -4.49
C MET A 1 -0.76 18.69 -4.96
N ASN A 2 0.31 18.16 -4.35
CA ASN A 2 0.87 16.87 -4.74
C ASN A 2 -0.16 15.74 -4.51
N PRO A 3 -0.58 14.96 -5.52
CA PRO A 3 -1.57 13.90 -5.35
C PRO A 3 -1.02 12.73 -4.51
N ARG A 4 0.30 12.59 -4.39
CA ARG A 4 0.97 11.53 -3.59
C ARG A 4 1.46 12.03 -2.23
N ARG A 5 0.90 13.14 -1.73
CA ARG A 5 1.30 13.70 -0.45
C ARG A 5 1.20 12.69 0.69
N VAL A 6 0.16 11.84 0.67
CA VAL A 6 0.06 10.65 1.52
C VAL A 6 -0.33 9.45 0.66
N SER A 7 0.29 8.31 0.92
CA SER A 7 0.01 7.07 0.20
C SER A 7 0.06 5.84 1.11
N VAL A 8 -0.62 4.76 0.71
CA VAL A 8 -0.56 3.45 1.36
C VAL A 8 0.36 2.53 0.58
N ALA A 9 1.35 1.96 1.25
CA ALA A 9 2.35 1.10 0.63
C ALA A 9 1.75 -0.18 0.02
N PRO A 10 2.30 -0.66 -1.11
CA PRO A 10 1.98 -1.99 -1.63
C PRO A 10 2.41 -3.07 -0.62
N MET A 11 1.47 -3.95 -0.25
CA MET A 11 1.70 -5.01 0.73
C MET A 11 1.05 -6.31 0.29
N MET A 12 1.88 -7.34 0.05
CA MET A 12 1.39 -8.67 -0.34
C MET A 12 0.41 -9.22 0.69
N ASP A 13 -0.65 -9.87 0.21
CA ASP A 13 -1.78 -10.43 0.96
C ASP A 13 -2.67 -9.39 1.67
N TRP A 14 -2.30 -8.11 1.64
CA TRP A 14 -2.99 -7.04 2.37
C TRP A 14 -3.63 -5.99 1.46
N THR A 15 -2.93 -5.44 0.47
CA THR A 15 -3.48 -4.36 -0.36
C THR A 15 -4.15 -4.86 -1.63
N ASP A 16 -4.96 -5.91 -1.49
CA ASP A 16 -5.86 -6.37 -2.55
C ASP A 16 -7.02 -5.37 -2.79
N ARG A 17 -7.85 -5.65 -3.79
CA ARG A 17 -8.99 -4.79 -4.15
C ARG A 17 -9.93 -4.51 -2.98
N HIS A 18 -10.16 -5.48 -2.09
CA HIS A 18 -11.07 -5.33 -0.96
C HIS A 18 -10.50 -4.40 0.11
N CYS A 19 -9.20 -4.50 0.39
CA CYS A 19 -8.51 -3.57 1.27
C CYS A 19 -8.52 -2.15 0.71
N ARG A 20 -8.26 -1.97 -0.58
CA ARG A 20 -8.27 -0.65 -1.21
C ARG A 20 -9.67 -0.03 -1.22
N THR A 21 -10.71 -0.81 -1.50
CA THR A 21 -12.10 -0.38 -1.36
C THR A 21 -12.39 0.09 0.07
N PHE A 22 -11.94 -0.65 1.08
CA PHE A 22 -12.09 -0.27 2.49
C PHE A 22 -11.32 1.02 2.82
N HIS A 23 -10.04 1.14 2.41
CA HIS A 23 -9.26 2.34 2.63
C HIS A 23 -9.88 3.57 1.96
N ARG A 24 -10.52 3.40 0.82
CA ARG A 24 -11.20 4.47 0.09
C ARG A 24 -12.47 4.98 0.80
N GLN A 25 -13.10 4.18 1.68
CA GLN A 25 -14.15 4.68 2.57
C GLN A 25 -13.61 5.68 3.60
N LEU A 26 -12.32 5.58 3.95
CA LEU A 26 -11.68 6.39 4.96
C LEU A 26 -11.06 7.67 4.40
N SER A 27 -10.51 7.63 3.19
CA SER A 27 -9.87 8.78 2.54
C SER A 27 -10.08 8.75 1.03
N ARG A 28 -10.50 9.86 0.45
CA ARG A 28 -10.72 10.03 -0.99
C ARG A 28 -9.44 10.32 -1.75
N HIS A 29 -8.48 10.97 -1.12
CA HIS A 29 -7.27 11.50 -1.76
C HIS A 29 -6.03 10.64 -1.55
N THR A 30 -5.94 9.86 -0.45
CA THR A 30 -4.78 9.00 -0.21
C THR A 30 -4.50 8.11 -1.41
N TRP A 31 -3.24 8.14 -1.91
CA TRP A 31 -2.83 7.37 -3.06
C TRP A 31 -2.66 5.89 -2.69
N LEU A 32 -3.39 5.01 -3.36
CA LEU A 32 -3.39 3.58 -3.06
C LEU A 32 -2.53 2.81 -4.08
N TYR A 33 -1.96 1.70 -3.62
CA TYR A 33 -1.17 0.79 -4.45
C TYR A 33 -1.77 -0.62 -4.40
N THR A 34 -1.66 -1.34 -5.53
CA THR A 34 -1.96 -2.77 -5.55
C THR A 34 -0.91 -3.53 -4.75
N GLU A 35 -1.11 -4.83 -4.54
CA GLU A 35 -0.03 -5.75 -4.28
C GLU A 35 0.94 -5.76 -5.46
N MET A 36 2.16 -6.29 -5.27
CA MET A 36 3.08 -6.45 -6.38
C MET A 36 2.61 -7.57 -7.32
N VAL A 37 2.34 -7.21 -8.57
CA VAL A 37 2.01 -8.14 -9.65
C VAL A 37 3.25 -8.38 -10.52
N THR A 38 3.62 -9.64 -10.76
CA THR A 38 4.78 -9.95 -11.62
C THR A 38 4.40 -9.86 -13.09
N THR A 39 5.36 -9.47 -13.95
CA THR A 39 5.17 -9.47 -15.40
C THR A 39 4.70 -10.82 -15.92
N GLY A 40 5.30 -11.92 -15.44
CA GLY A 40 4.89 -13.28 -15.81
C GLY A 40 3.43 -13.61 -15.48
N ALA A 41 2.88 -13.08 -14.38
CA ALA A 41 1.48 -13.26 -14.03
C ALA A 41 0.52 -12.55 -15.02
N LEU A 42 0.94 -11.43 -15.57
CA LEU A 42 0.15 -10.67 -16.55
C LEU A 42 0.29 -11.20 -17.98
N LEU A 43 1.49 -11.65 -18.35
CA LEU A 43 1.76 -12.09 -19.72
C LEU A 43 1.31 -13.54 -19.99
N HIS A 44 1.24 -14.37 -18.95
CA HIS A 44 0.96 -15.80 -19.06
C HIS A 44 -0.17 -16.29 -18.16
N GLY A 45 -0.75 -15.42 -17.32
CA GLY A 45 -1.79 -15.75 -16.36
C GLY A 45 -3.15 -15.14 -16.69
N ASP A 46 -4.03 -15.16 -15.68
CA ASP A 46 -5.36 -14.57 -15.74
C ASP A 46 -5.28 -13.07 -15.40
N VAL A 47 -5.23 -12.23 -16.44
CA VAL A 47 -5.09 -10.77 -16.30
C VAL A 47 -6.22 -10.16 -15.47
N PRO A 48 -7.53 -10.47 -15.70
CA PRO A 48 -8.62 -9.98 -14.88
C PRO A 48 -8.43 -10.27 -13.39
N ARG A 49 -7.98 -11.44 -13.04
CA ARG A 49 -7.72 -11.82 -11.64
C ARG A 49 -6.71 -10.89 -10.94
N HIS A 50 -5.75 -10.38 -11.68
CA HIS A 50 -4.66 -9.55 -11.15
C HIS A 50 -4.93 -8.05 -11.24
N LEU A 51 -5.66 -7.61 -12.27
CA LEU A 51 -5.83 -6.19 -12.56
C LEU A 51 -7.22 -5.65 -12.29
N ASP A 52 -8.24 -6.52 -12.05
CA ASP A 52 -9.60 -6.06 -11.80
C ASP A 52 -9.69 -5.28 -10.48
N PHE A 53 -10.30 -4.10 -10.55
CA PHE A 53 -10.55 -3.22 -9.41
C PHE A 53 -11.80 -2.38 -9.65
N ASP A 54 -12.38 -1.82 -8.59
CA ASP A 54 -13.52 -0.92 -8.67
C ASP A 54 -13.04 0.51 -8.97
N ALA A 55 -13.73 1.21 -9.88
CA ALA A 55 -13.43 2.60 -10.20
C ALA A 55 -13.44 3.53 -8.97
N ALA A 56 -14.22 3.17 -7.95
CA ALA A 56 -14.22 3.88 -6.67
C ALA A 56 -12.89 3.80 -5.91
N GLU A 57 -11.99 2.86 -6.22
CA GLU A 57 -10.68 2.77 -5.58
C GLU A 57 -9.71 3.88 -6.00
N HIS A 58 -10.00 4.64 -7.07
CA HIS A 58 -9.13 5.72 -7.54
C HIS A 58 -8.89 6.83 -6.49
N PRO A 59 -7.67 7.42 -6.47
CA PRO A 59 -6.51 7.10 -7.32
C PRO A 59 -5.77 5.84 -6.86
N VAL A 60 -5.46 4.95 -7.80
CA VAL A 60 -4.77 3.69 -7.53
C VAL A 60 -3.63 3.44 -8.53
N ALA A 61 -2.47 3.01 -8.02
CA ALA A 61 -1.28 2.63 -8.78
C ALA A 61 -1.13 1.11 -8.86
N LEU A 62 -0.73 0.60 -10.03
CA LEU A 62 -0.32 -0.79 -10.21
C LEU A 62 1.16 -0.94 -9.89
N GLN A 63 1.51 -1.77 -8.89
CA GLN A 63 2.91 -2.11 -8.67
C GLN A 63 3.31 -3.37 -9.44
N LEU A 64 4.38 -3.26 -10.25
CA LEU A 64 4.94 -4.35 -11.03
C LEU A 64 6.26 -4.88 -10.45
N GLY A 65 6.45 -6.18 -10.59
CA GLY A 65 7.71 -6.87 -10.34
C GLY A 65 8.19 -7.57 -11.62
N GLY A 66 9.42 -7.26 -12.03
CA GLY A 66 10.06 -7.80 -13.21
C GLY A 66 11.42 -7.14 -13.44
N SER A 67 12.18 -7.64 -14.41
CA SER A 67 13.50 -7.12 -14.77
C SER A 67 13.74 -7.09 -16.29
N GLU A 68 12.78 -7.60 -17.08
CA GLU A 68 12.88 -7.56 -18.55
C GLU A 68 12.15 -6.32 -19.08
N PRO A 69 12.86 -5.38 -19.76
CA PRO A 69 12.26 -4.14 -20.26
C PRO A 69 11.04 -4.34 -21.15
N ALA A 70 11.09 -5.33 -22.06
CA ALA A 70 9.97 -5.61 -22.98
C ALA A 70 8.73 -6.12 -22.23
N ASP A 71 8.90 -7.01 -21.26
CA ASP A 71 7.82 -7.55 -20.44
C ASP A 71 7.18 -6.47 -19.57
N LEU A 72 8.01 -5.61 -18.98
CA LEU A 72 7.54 -4.47 -18.17
C LEU A 72 6.78 -3.45 -19.01
N ALA A 73 7.23 -3.18 -20.25
CA ALA A 73 6.51 -2.32 -21.18
C ALA A 73 5.11 -2.87 -21.52
N MET A 74 5.00 -4.18 -21.77
CA MET A 74 3.71 -4.83 -22.00
C MET A 74 2.82 -4.81 -20.77
N ALA A 75 3.37 -5.13 -19.60
CA ALA A 75 2.63 -5.09 -18.33
C ALA A 75 2.15 -3.66 -18.00
N ALA A 76 2.97 -2.64 -18.28
CA ALA A 76 2.58 -1.24 -18.11
C ALA A 76 1.42 -0.85 -19.02
N LYS A 77 1.43 -1.28 -20.30
CA LYS A 77 0.30 -1.07 -21.22
C LYS A 77 -0.99 -1.68 -20.70
N LEU A 78 -0.93 -2.91 -20.18
CA LEU A 78 -2.09 -3.54 -19.56
C LEU A 78 -2.57 -2.70 -18.36
N GLY A 79 -1.68 -2.23 -17.48
CA GLY A 79 -2.05 -1.35 -16.38
C GLY A 79 -2.78 -0.09 -16.83
N GLN A 80 -2.27 0.59 -17.86
CA GLN A 80 -2.95 1.77 -18.43
C GLN A 80 -4.31 1.43 -19.04
N GLN A 81 -4.41 0.32 -19.78
CA GLN A 81 -5.66 -0.12 -20.41
C GLN A 81 -6.74 -0.47 -19.38
N TRP A 82 -6.34 -1.01 -18.21
CA TRP A 82 -7.23 -1.29 -17.10
C TRP A 82 -7.60 -0.03 -16.29
N GLY A 83 -7.00 1.11 -16.60
CA GLY A 83 -7.36 2.40 -15.99
C GLY A 83 -6.58 2.77 -14.75
N TYR A 84 -5.46 2.12 -14.46
CA TYR A 84 -4.59 2.54 -13.34
C TYR A 84 -4.02 3.94 -13.56
N ALA A 85 -3.95 4.72 -12.49
CA ALA A 85 -3.47 6.10 -12.51
C ALA A 85 -1.94 6.22 -12.59
N GLU A 86 -1.22 5.13 -12.29
CA GLU A 86 0.25 5.05 -12.23
C GLU A 86 0.69 3.60 -12.39
N VAL A 87 1.89 3.40 -12.92
CA VAL A 87 2.61 2.13 -12.84
C VAL A 87 3.88 2.33 -12.02
N ASN A 88 4.07 1.48 -11.01
CA ASN A 88 5.21 1.54 -10.10
C ASN A 88 6.10 0.31 -10.22
N LEU A 89 7.40 0.49 -10.40
CA LEU A 89 8.36 -0.62 -10.44
C LEU A 89 8.88 -0.92 -9.02
N ASN A 90 8.83 -2.18 -8.62
CA ASN A 90 9.37 -2.64 -7.33
C ASN A 90 10.87 -2.93 -7.42
N CYS A 91 11.68 -2.10 -6.77
CA CYS A 91 13.12 -2.28 -6.53
C CYS A 91 13.45 -2.37 -5.03
N GLY A 92 12.52 -2.87 -4.19
CA GLY A 92 12.70 -2.85 -2.75
C GLY A 92 12.33 -4.14 -2.00
N CYS A 93 11.70 -5.11 -2.65
CA CYS A 93 11.30 -6.37 -2.02
C CYS A 93 12.52 -7.32 -1.86
N PRO A 94 12.87 -7.76 -0.62
CA PRO A 94 14.03 -8.61 -0.37
C PRO A 94 13.68 -10.11 -0.33
N SER A 95 12.47 -10.54 -0.71
CA SER A 95 12.06 -11.94 -0.56
C SER A 95 12.87 -12.87 -1.48
N GLU A 96 13.20 -14.08 -1.01
CA GLU A 96 13.94 -15.07 -1.81
C GLU A 96 13.24 -15.41 -3.13
N ARG A 97 11.91 -15.50 -3.13
CA ARG A 97 11.13 -15.75 -4.35
C ARG A 97 11.36 -14.67 -5.39
N VAL A 98 11.42 -13.41 -4.94
CA VAL A 98 11.65 -12.25 -5.79
C VAL A 98 13.09 -12.22 -6.29
N GLN A 99 14.06 -12.54 -5.42
CA GLN A 99 15.47 -12.63 -5.80
C GLN A 99 15.73 -13.76 -6.84
N ARG A 100 15.07 -14.91 -6.69
CA ARG A 100 15.14 -16.01 -7.70
C ARG A 100 14.61 -15.57 -9.06
N GLY A 101 13.67 -14.64 -9.10
CA GLY A 101 13.17 -14.01 -10.32
C GLY A 101 14.03 -12.84 -10.82
N ALA A 102 15.17 -12.55 -10.17
CA ALA A 102 16.09 -11.47 -10.49
C ALA A 102 15.43 -10.09 -10.53
N PHE A 103 14.47 -9.80 -9.63
CA PHE A 103 13.83 -8.50 -9.50
C PHE A 103 13.68 -8.09 -8.02
N GLY A 104 13.07 -6.95 -7.72
CA GLY A 104 12.96 -6.40 -6.35
C GLY A 104 14.23 -5.72 -5.88
N ALA A 105 14.63 -5.92 -4.62
CA ALA A 105 15.74 -5.17 -4.02
C ALA A 105 17.11 -5.44 -4.67
N CYS A 106 17.34 -6.63 -5.25
CA CYS A 106 18.58 -6.94 -5.95
C CYS A 106 18.80 -6.04 -7.18
N LEU A 107 17.74 -5.50 -7.80
CA LEU A 107 17.84 -4.55 -8.91
C LEU A 107 18.54 -3.23 -8.53
N MET A 108 18.64 -2.91 -7.25
CA MET A 108 19.41 -1.72 -6.85
C MET A 108 20.91 -1.83 -7.16
N ALA A 109 21.43 -3.05 -7.37
CA ALA A 109 22.80 -3.27 -7.84
C ALA A 109 22.97 -3.09 -9.36
N GLU A 110 21.86 -2.96 -10.11
CA GLU A 110 21.82 -2.90 -11.57
C GLU A 110 21.07 -1.63 -12.04
N PRO A 111 21.57 -0.42 -11.69
CA PRO A 111 20.85 0.83 -11.95
C PRO A 111 20.57 1.06 -13.44
N GLN A 112 21.49 0.64 -14.33
CA GLN A 112 21.28 0.76 -15.77
C GLN A 112 20.13 -0.14 -16.27
N LEU A 113 20.03 -1.37 -15.76
CA LEU A 113 18.90 -2.25 -16.09
C LEU A 113 17.57 -1.65 -15.65
N VAL A 114 17.52 -1.05 -14.45
CA VAL A 114 16.32 -0.35 -13.97
C VAL A 114 15.99 0.86 -14.83
N ALA A 115 16.99 1.61 -15.26
CA ALA A 115 16.84 2.74 -16.18
C ALA A 115 16.25 2.29 -17.52
N ASP A 116 16.75 1.19 -18.09
CA ASP A 116 16.24 0.61 -19.34
C ASP A 116 14.79 0.12 -19.19
N CYS A 117 14.46 -0.51 -18.06
CA CYS A 117 13.09 -0.91 -17.72
C CYS A 117 12.15 0.30 -17.63
N VAL A 118 12.54 1.33 -16.89
CA VAL A 118 11.75 2.56 -16.73
C VAL A 118 11.56 3.25 -18.08
N LYS A 119 12.60 3.35 -18.88
CA LYS A 119 12.51 3.93 -20.24
C LYS A 119 11.51 3.15 -21.09
N ALA A 120 11.61 1.82 -21.13
CA ALA A 120 10.70 0.98 -21.92
C ALA A 120 9.24 1.12 -21.47
N MET A 121 8.99 1.16 -20.15
CA MET A 121 7.65 1.40 -19.61
C MET A 121 7.13 2.78 -20.01
N ARG A 122 7.92 3.85 -19.85
CA ARG A 122 7.53 5.23 -20.19
C ARG A 122 7.27 5.43 -21.67
N ASP A 123 8.04 4.79 -22.54
CA ASP A 123 7.81 4.83 -23.98
C ASP A 123 6.50 4.11 -24.38
N ALA A 124 6.01 3.22 -23.50
CA ALA A 124 4.84 2.38 -23.75
C ALA A 124 3.52 2.98 -23.26
N VAL A 125 3.56 3.91 -22.26
CA VAL A 125 2.36 4.47 -21.61
C VAL A 125 2.46 5.97 -21.42
N SER A 126 1.30 6.63 -21.24
CA SER A 126 1.21 8.07 -20.94
C SER A 126 1.02 8.37 -19.44
N ILE A 127 0.67 7.36 -18.64
CA ILE A 127 0.54 7.49 -17.19
C ILE A 127 1.93 7.51 -16.51
N PRO A 128 2.07 8.10 -15.31
CA PRO A 128 3.33 8.13 -14.58
C PRO A 128 3.93 6.74 -14.36
N VAL A 129 5.25 6.63 -14.58
CA VAL A 129 6.07 5.47 -14.20
C VAL A 129 6.96 5.89 -13.04
N THR A 130 6.84 5.20 -11.91
CA THR A 130 7.52 5.52 -10.65
C THR A 130 8.32 4.34 -10.13
N VAL A 131 9.25 4.56 -9.22
CA VAL A 131 10.10 3.49 -8.66
C VAL A 131 10.02 3.49 -7.14
N LYS A 132 9.81 2.30 -6.54
CA LYS A 132 9.88 2.11 -5.09
C LYS A 132 11.08 1.25 -4.74
N HIS A 133 12.00 1.81 -3.95
CA HIS A 133 13.29 1.19 -3.64
C HIS A 133 13.67 1.30 -2.15
N ARG A 134 14.78 0.70 -1.78
CA ARG A 134 15.44 0.81 -0.49
C ARG A 134 16.57 1.85 -0.54
N ILE A 135 17.26 2.06 0.58
CA ILE A 135 18.44 2.95 0.64
C ILE A 135 19.77 2.22 0.39
N GLY A 136 19.73 0.91 0.30
CA GLY A 136 20.89 0.04 0.04
C GLY A 136 20.52 -1.42 0.13
N ILE A 137 21.48 -2.29 -0.19
CA ILE A 137 21.40 -3.74 -0.08
C ILE A 137 22.50 -4.27 0.84
N ASP A 138 22.18 -5.27 1.65
CA ASP A 138 23.07 -5.92 2.61
C ASP A 138 23.82 -4.88 3.49
N LYS A 139 25.14 -4.87 3.49
CA LYS A 139 25.98 -3.97 4.29
C LYS A 139 26.37 -2.67 3.55
N THR A 140 25.73 -2.37 2.43
CA THR A 140 25.97 -1.12 1.69
C THR A 140 25.44 0.06 2.51
N GLU A 141 26.35 0.84 3.13
CA GLU A 141 25.99 1.98 3.98
C GLU A 141 26.32 3.34 3.33
N HIS A 142 27.01 3.33 2.21
CA HIS A 142 27.43 4.54 1.52
C HIS A 142 26.25 5.18 0.79
N TYR A 143 26.06 6.47 1.03
CA TYR A 143 25.01 7.28 0.37
C TYR A 143 25.13 7.26 -1.16
N ASP A 144 26.36 7.27 -1.69
CA ASP A 144 26.63 7.25 -3.12
C ASP A 144 25.92 6.11 -3.85
N PHE A 145 25.76 4.95 -3.21
CA PHE A 145 25.05 3.82 -3.81
C PHE A 145 23.61 4.15 -4.19
N VAL A 146 22.86 4.76 -3.28
CA VAL A 146 21.44 5.12 -3.54
C VAL A 146 21.34 6.39 -4.38
N ARG A 147 22.28 7.34 -4.21
CA ARG A 147 22.37 8.53 -5.05
C ARG A 147 22.57 8.16 -6.52
N ASP A 148 23.55 7.31 -6.81
CA ASP A 148 23.89 6.90 -8.17
C ASP A 148 22.75 6.07 -8.80
N PHE A 149 22.09 5.22 -7.99
CA PHE A 149 20.88 4.51 -8.42
C PHE A 149 19.77 5.49 -8.82
N VAL A 150 19.44 6.45 -7.96
CA VAL A 150 18.39 7.45 -8.23
C VAL A 150 18.78 8.31 -9.43
N GLY A 151 20.02 8.79 -9.51
CA GLY A 151 20.53 9.61 -10.61
C GLY A 151 20.39 8.89 -11.97
N THR A 152 20.91 7.66 -12.06
CA THR A 152 20.85 6.85 -13.30
C THR A 152 19.40 6.61 -13.75
N VAL A 153 18.50 6.28 -12.82
CA VAL A 153 17.09 6.02 -13.15
C VAL A 153 16.34 7.32 -13.48
N ALA A 154 16.72 8.44 -12.86
CA ALA A 154 16.16 9.76 -13.17
C ALA A 154 16.57 10.25 -14.57
N GLU A 155 17.79 9.95 -15.02
CA GLU A 155 18.26 10.24 -16.40
C GLU A 155 17.42 9.51 -17.44
N ALA A 156 16.94 8.29 -17.14
CA ALA A 156 15.98 7.57 -17.97
C ALA A 156 14.56 8.18 -17.93
N GLY A 157 14.36 9.22 -17.12
CA GLY A 157 13.17 10.06 -17.03
C GLY A 157 12.20 9.69 -15.92
N CYS A 158 12.57 8.82 -14.97
CA CYS A 158 11.79 8.66 -13.73
C CYS A 158 11.79 9.98 -12.96
N ARG A 159 10.62 10.42 -12.50
CA ARG A 159 10.49 11.68 -11.74
C ARG A 159 10.02 11.48 -10.30
N THR A 160 9.55 10.28 -9.96
CA THR A 160 8.99 9.98 -8.65
C THR A 160 9.64 8.73 -8.06
N PHE A 161 10.21 8.88 -6.88
CA PHE A 161 10.88 7.81 -6.13
C PHE A 161 10.27 7.65 -4.75
N ILE A 162 9.91 6.41 -4.39
CA ILE A 162 9.44 6.08 -3.05
C ILE A 162 10.54 5.35 -2.30
N VAL A 163 11.13 6.02 -1.32
CA VAL A 163 12.31 5.57 -0.59
C VAL A 163 11.92 4.87 0.71
N HIS A 164 12.04 3.53 0.77
CA HIS A 164 11.94 2.85 2.06
C HIS A 164 13.27 3.02 2.81
N ALA A 165 13.23 3.79 3.89
CA ALA A 165 14.42 4.27 4.62
C ALA A 165 15.15 3.19 5.43
N ARG A 166 15.30 1.99 4.87
CA ARG A 166 16.07 0.84 5.42
C ARG A 166 16.83 0.14 4.31
N ASN A 167 17.99 -0.43 4.63
CA ASN A 167 18.63 -1.39 3.74
C ASN A 167 17.78 -2.65 3.57
N ALA A 168 17.90 -3.30 2.42
CA ALA A 168 17.38 -4.64 2.19
C ALA A 168 18.48 -5.67 2.47
N ILE A 169 18.29 -6.53 3.45
CA ILE A 169 19.19 -7.66 3.68
C ILE A 169 18.69 -8.83 2.84
N LEU A 170 19.49 -9.18 1.84
CA LEU A 170 19.10 -10.17 0.82
C LEU A 170 19.18 -11.61 1.34
N LYS A 171 20.07 -11.90 2.29
CA LYS A 171 20.23 -13.24 2.87
C LYS A 171 20.16 -13.20 4.39
N GLY A 172 19.45 -14.18 4.96
CA GLY A 172 19.40 -14.37 6.41
C GLY A 172 18.28 -13.65 7.16
N LEU A 173 17.50 -12.78 6.50
CA LEU A 173 16.33 -12.14 7.09
C LEU A 173 15.08 -12.42 6.23
N SER A 174 13.99 -12.78 6.89
CA SER A 174 12.66 -12.83 6.26
C SER A 174 12.20 -11.44 5.81
N PRO A 175 11.21 -11.33 4.91
CA PRO A 175 10.63 -10.04 4.55
C PRO A 175 10.05 -9.25 5.74
N LYS A 176 9.57 -9.93 6.79
CA LYS A 176 9.11 -9.30 8.03
C LYS A 176 10.28 -8.67 8.79
N GLU A 177 11.33 -9.43 9.05
CA GLU A 177 12.54 -8.96 9.75
C GLU A 177 13.22 -7.82 8.98
N ASN A 178 13.23 -7.84 7.65
CA ASN A 178 13.70 -6.76 6.79
C ASN A 178 12.94 -5.43 6.93
N ARG A 179 11.78 -5.45 7.58
CA ARG A 179 11.00 -4.24 7.92
C ARG A 179 11.18 -3.79 9.37
N GLU A 180 11.94 -4.54 10.16
CA GLU A 180 12.09 -4.31 11.60
C GLU A 180 13.54 -4.16 12.03
N ILE A 181 14.42 -5.06 11.61
CA ILE A 181 15.81 -5.16 12.07
C ILE A 181 16.74 -4.10 11.47
N PRO A 182 16.82 -3.90 10.14
CA PRO A 182 17.70 -2.85 9.61
C PRO A 182 17.27 -1.48 10.13
N PRO A 183 18.20 -0.61 10.55
CA PRO A 183 17.86 0.69 11.11
C PRO A 183 17.16 1.59 10.08
N LEU A 184 16.26 2.45 10.58
CA LEU A 184 15.67 3.53 9.79
C LEU A 184 16.69 4.66 9.66
N ARG A 185 16.89 5.13 8.43
CA ARG A 185 17.81 6.21 8.07
C ARG A 185 17.07 7.22 7.18
N TYR A 186 16.22 8.01 7.81
CA TYR A 186 15.38 9.01 7.12
C TYR A 186 16.20 10.11 6.47
N GLU A 187 17.36 10.45 7.07
CA GLU A 187 18.30 11.44 6.55
C GLU A 187 18.75 11.16 5.12
N VAL A 188 18.80 9.89 4.71
CA VAL A 188 19.13 9.49 3.34
C VAL A 188 18.08 9.97 2.34
N ALA A 189 16.79 9.84 2.67
CA ALA A 189 15.71 10.34 1.81
C ALA A 189 15.68 11.88 1.76
N TYR A 190 16.01 12.56 2.87
CA TYR A 190 16.11 14.02 2.91
C TYR A 190 17.27 14.51 2.06
N GLN A 191 18.42 13.85 2.15
CA GLN A 191 19.59 14.17 1.34
C GLN A 191 19.31 13.97 -0.15
N LEU A 192 18.62 12.89 -0.55
CA LEU A 192 18.19 12.69 -1.94
C LEU A 192 17.30 13.85 -2.42
N LYS A 193 16.36 14.33 -1.60
CA LYS A 193 15.51 15.47 -1.98
C LYS A 193 16.31 16.76 -2.11
N GLN A 194 17.32 16.98 -1.27
CA GLN A 194 18.19 18.16 -1.36
C GLN A 194 19.08 18.13 -2.61
N GLU A 195 19.60 16.95 -2.98
CA GLU A 195 20.49 16.78 -4.13
C GLU A 195 19.73 16.74 -5.46
N PHE A 196 18.48 16.21 -5.45
CA PHE A 196 17.60 16.14 -6.62
C PHE A 196 16.29 16.93 -6.35
N PRO A 197 16.34 18.27 -6.25
CA PRO A 197 15.17 19.06 -5.87
C PRO A 197 14.00 19.00 -6.88
N GLU A 198 14.30 18.65 -8.15
CA GLU A 198 13.32 18.50 -9.22
C GLU A 198 12.60 17.15 -9.19
N LEU A 199 13.10 16.17 -8.45
CA LEU A 199 12.45 14.87 -8.29
C LEU A 199 11.40 14.89 -7.17
N GLU A 200 10.33 14.17 -7.37
CA GLU A 200 9.35 13.89 -6.33
C GLU A 200 9.87 12.73 -5.47
N ILE A 201 10.24 13.01 -4.24
CA ILE A 201 10.75 12.04 -3.27
C ILE A 201 9.71 11.80 -2.19
N LEU A 202 9.24 10.55 -2.09
CA LEU A 202 8.35 10.11 -1.02
C LEU A 202 9.12 9.23 -0.04
N ILE A 203 8.88 9.41 1.26
CA ILE A 203 9.52 8.61 2.31
C ILE A 203 8.57 7.51 2.81
N ASN A 204 9.15 6.34 3.10
CA ASN A 204 8.43 5.18 3.66
C ASN A 204 9.29 4.49 4.72
N GLY A 205 8.65 3.91 5.72
CA GLY A 205 9.28 3.07 6.75
C GLY A 205 9.01 3.54 8.17
N GLY A 206 8.30 2.74 8.97
CA GLY A 206 8.10 2.96 10.40
C GLY A 206 7.17 4.12 10.80
N ILE A 207 6.63 4.86 9.88
CA ILE A 207 5.79 6.06 10.10
C ILE A 207 4.40 5.61 10.58
N VAL A 208 3.94 6.12 11.73
CA VAL A 208 2.72 5.65 12.41
C VAL A 208 1.81 6.77 12.92
N SER A 209 2.27 8.04 12.98
CA SER A 209 1.47 9.15 13.48
C SER A 209 1.37 10.32 12.49
N TYR A 210 0.38 11.18 12.69
CA TYR A 210 0.24 12.41 11.87
C TYR A 210 1.42 13.36 12.07
N GLU A 211 1.92 13.49 13.31
CA GLU A 211 3.04 14.34 13.67
C GLU A 211 4.33 13.90 12.96
N GLU A 212 4.57 12.58 12.87
CA GLU A 212 5.69 12.03 12.09
C GLU A 212 5.51 12.34 10.59
N MET A 213 4.30 12.17 10.05
CA MET A 213 4.01 12.51 8.64
C MET A 213 4.26 13.98 8.36
N GLU A 214 3.75 14.87 9.21
CA GLU A 214 3.94 16.32 9.10
C GLU A 214 5.43 16.71 9.20
N SER A 215 6.18 16.07 10.10
CA SER A 215 7.62 16.29 10.25
C SER A 215 8.37 15.88 8.97
N HIS A 216 8.09 14.69 8.43
CA HIS A 216 8.72 14.23 7.19
C HIS A 216 8.41 15.14 5.99
N LEU A 217 7.18 15.65 5.90
CA LEU A 217 6.75 16.55 4.83
C LEU A 217 7.41 17.93 4.83
N GLN A 218 8.22 18.26 5.86
CA GLN A 218 9.10 19.43 5.84
C GLN A 218 10.36 19.18 4.98
N HIS A 219 10.69 17.93 4.69
CA HIS A 219 11.92 17.52 4.04
C HIS A 219 11.72 16.84 2.69
N VAL A 220 10.54 16.24 2.44
CA VAL A 220 10.22 15.47 1.22
C VAL A 220 8.82 15.82 0.72
N ASP A 221 8.49 15.36 -0.49
CA ASP A 221 7.25 15.74 -1.18
C ASP A 221 6.03 14.92 -0.72
N GLY A 222 6.25 13.71 -0.18
CA GLY A 222 5.18 12.84 0.24
C GLY A 222 5.61 11.78 1.24
N VAL A 223 4.63 11.19 1.91
CA VAL A 223 4.81 10.15 2.91
C VAL A 223 4.01 8.91 2.53
N MET A 224 4.64 7.74 2.63
CA MET A 224 3.99 6.46 2.40
C MET A 224 3.93 5.66 3.70
N ILE A 225 2.73 5.39 4.20
CA ILE A 225 2.51 4.54 5.37
C ILE A 225 2.23 3.10 4.94
N GLY A 226 2.67 2.14 5.72
CA GLY A 226 2.47 0.71 5.43
C GLY A 226 1.58 0.04 6.46
N ARG A 227 2.20 -0.73 7.36
CA ARG A 227 1.52 -1.56 8.35
C ARG A 227 0.54 -0.80 9.24
N GLU A 228 0.78 0.48 9.48
CA GLU A 228 -0.13 1.32 10.26
C GLU A 228 -1.49 1.45 9.58
N ALA A 229 -1.53 1.73 8.27
CA ALA A 229 -2.77 1.79 7.51
C ALA A 229 -3.58 0.48 7.53
N TYR A 230 -2.90 -0.66 7.72
CA TYR A 230 -3.56 -1.97 7.80
C TYR A 230 -4.02 -2.31 9.23
N HIS A 231 -3.17 -2.06 10.23
CA HIS A 231 -3.46 -2.43 11.62
C HIS A 231 -4.32 -1.41 12.38
N GLN A 232 -4.27 -0.16 11.96
CA GLN A 232 -5.05 0.96 12.50
C GLN A 232 -5.63 1.82 11.36
N PRO A 233 -6.49 1.22 10.50
CA PRO A 233 -6.92 1.86 9.24
C PRO A 233 -7.61 3.21 9.47
N TYR A 234 -8.18 3.44 10.65
CA TYR A 234 -8.82 4.71 10.96
C TYR A 234 -7.86 5.91 10.98
N VAL A 235 -6.53 5.67 10.96
CA VAL A 235 -5.53 6.71 10.70
C VAL A 235 -5.75 7.41 9.34
N LEU A 236 -6.39 6.75 8.38
CA LEU A 236 -6.71 7.34 7.07
C LEU A 236 -7.85 8.35 7.12
N ALA A 237 -8.69 8.33 8.15
CA ALA A 237 -9.93 9.12 8.19
C ALA A 237 -9.71 10.65 8.19
N GLU A 238 -8.59 11.13 8.72
CA GLU A 238 -8.28 12.57 8.76
C GLU A 238 -7.33 13.02 7.65
N MET A 239 -6.88 12.11 6.75
CA MET A 239 -5.88 12.42 5.74
C MET A 239 -6.33 13.51 4.77
N ASP A 240 -7.61 13.47 4.36
CA ASP A 240 -8.15 14.41 3.39
C ASP A 240 -8.11 15.86 3.92
N ALA A 241 -8.54 16.06 5.16
CA ALA A 241 -8.54 17.36 5.79
C ALA A 241 -7.11 17.85 6.12
N ARG A 242 -6.28 16.98 6.74
CA ARG A 242 -4.95 17.37 7.24
C ARG A 242 -3.95 17.62 6.11
N PHE A 243 -3.92 16.74 5.11
CA PHE A 243 -2.84 16.74 4.13
C PHE A 243 -3.25 17.25 2.76
N TYR A 244 -4.55 17.28 2.47
CA TYR A 244 -5.08 17.78 1.20
C TYR A 244 -5.95 19.03 1.35
N GLY A 245 -6.22 19.47 2.60
CA GLY A 245 -7.05 20.63 2.87
C GLY A 245 -8.52 20.45 2.42
N ASP A 246 -8.94 19.22 2.18
CA ASP A 246 -10.29 18.89 1.79
C ASP A 246 -11.19 18.70 3.00
N THR A 247 -11.91 19.78 3.35
CA THR A 247 -12.92 19.77 4.41
C THR A 247 -14.35 19.74 3.86
N SER A 248 -14.52 19.45 2.57
CA SER A 248 -15.84 19.47 1.89
C SER A 248 -16.74 18.31 2.32
N SER A 249 -16.17 17.26 2.91
CA SER A 249 -16.93 16.14 3.49
C SER A 249 -16.53 15.95 4.94
N PRO A 250 -17.48 15.60 5.82
CA PRO A 250 -17.17 15.26 7.19
C PRO A 250 -16.29 13.99 7.23
N VAL A 251 -15.43 13.91 8.24
CA VAL A 251 -14.73 12.65 8.57
C VAL A 251 -15.79 11.62 8.94
N LEU A 252 -15.83 10.51 8.22
CA LEU A 252 -16.79 9.44 8.49
C LEU A 252 -16.47 8.79 9.84
N SER A 253 -17.50 8.54 10.62
CA SER A 253 -17.36 7.75 11.85
C SER A 253 -17.00 6.31 11.52
N ARG A 254 -16.43 5.57 12.49
CA ARG A 254 -16.16 4.14 12.33
C ARG A 254 -17.42 3.36 11.96
N LEU A 255 -18.58 3.77 12.50
CA LEU A 255 -19.87 3.16 12.19
C LEU A 255 -20.30 3.43 10.73
N ASP A 256 -20.13 4.66 10.23
CA ASP A 256 -20.48 4.95 8.82
C ASP A 256 -19.64 4.12 7.86
N VAL A 257 -18.33 4.01 8.13
CA VAL A 257 -17.41 3.17 7.35
C VAL A 257 -17.81 1.69 7.44
N GLU A 258 -18.14 1.21 8.64
CA GLU A 258 -18.61 -0.16 8.85
C GLU A 258 -19.89 -0.45 8.07
N LEU A 259 -20.90 0.43 8.16
CA LEU A 259 -22.16 0.28 7.43
C LEU A 259 -21.97 0.30 5.90
N SER A 260 -21.05 1.12 5.41
CA SER A 260 -20.69 1.12 3.99
C SER A 260 -20.07 -0.21 3.56
N MET A 261 -19.14 -0.72 4.35
CA MET A 261 -18.48 -2.01 4.06
C MET A 261 -19.43 -3.19 4.27
N GLN A 262 -20.38 -3.13 5.22
CA GLN A 262 -21.41 -4.15 5.39
C GLN A 262 -22.25 -4.30 4.13
N ARG A 263 -22.65 -3.17 3.48
CA ARG A 263 -23.35 -3.20 2.19
C ARG A 263 -22.49 -3.83 1.10
N TYR A 264 -21.23 -3.40 0.97
CA TYR A 264 -20.28 -3.95 0.01
C TYR A 264 -20.09 -5.48 0.18
N ILE A 265 -20.00 -5.96 1.42
CA ILE A 265 -19.88 -7.38 1.73
C ILE A 265 -21.19 -8.12 1.40
N GLY A 266 -22.35 -7.54 1.68
CA GLY A 266 -23.64 -8.09 1.30
C GLY A 266 -23.74 -8.32 -0.20
N ASP A 267 -23.39 -7.31 -1.01
CA ASP A 267 -23.35 -7.43 -2.48
C ASP A 267 -22.37 -8.50 -2.96
N LEU A 268 -21.20 -8.61 -2.30
CA LEU A 268 -20.21 -9.64 -2.62
C LEU A 268 -20.75 -11.05 -2.36
N VAL A 269 -21.36 -11.26 -1.19
CA VAL A 269 -21.88 -12.58 -0.77
C VAL A 269 -23.06 -13.02 -1.66
N GLU A 270 -23.97 -12.10 -2.03
CA GLU A 270 -25.06 -12.39 -2.96
C GLU A 270 -24.57 -12.81 -4.35
N ARG A 271 -23.40 -12.37 -4.75
CA ARG A 271 -22.70 -12.82 -5.97
C ARG A 271 -21.86 -14.09 -5.79
N GLY A 272 -21.96 -14.75 -4.62
CA GLY A 272 -21.24 -15.98 -4.31
C GLY A 272 -19.81 -15.76 -3.78
N GLY A 273 -19.43 -14.52 -3.47
CA GLY A 273 -18.13 -14.19 -2.90
C GLY A 273 -18.01 -14.58 -1.42
N TYR A 274 -16.79 -14.57 -0.90
CA TYR A 274 -16.49 -14.95 0.47
C TYR A 274 -16.35 -13.72 1.37
N MET A 275 -17.21 -13.61 2.38
CA MET A 275 -17.22 -12.49 3.34
C MET A 275 -15.85 -12.26 4.00
N GLY A 276 -15.17 -13.31 4.41
CA GLY A 276 -13.87 -13.22 5.08
C GLY A 276 -12.73 -12.64 4.20
N ALA A 277 -12.90 -12.63 2.87
CA ALA A 277 -11.97 -11.94 1.99
C ALA A 277 -11.93 -10.43 2.25
N VAL A 278 -13.03 -9.86 2.72
CA VAL A 278 -13.16 -8.43 3.03
C VAL A 278 -12.95 -8.16 4.52
N THR A 279 -13.62 -8.91 5.41
CA THR A 279 -13.60 -8.63 6.86
C THR A 279 -12.19 -8.67 7.44
N ARG A 280 -11.30 -9.53 6.91
CA ARG A 280 -9.89 -9.61 7.34
C ARG A 280 -9.16 -8.26 7.30
N HIS A 281 -9.53 -7.37 6.39
CA HIS A 281 -8.92 -6.05 6.23
C HIS A 281 -9.51 -5.01 7.20
N MET A 282 -10.72 -5.25 7.69
CA MET A 282 -11.43 -4.33 8.58
C MET A 282 -11.11 -4.52 10.06
N LEU A 283 -10.45 -5.63 10.43
CA LEU A 283 -10.27 -6.05 11.84
C LEU A 283 -9.57 -5.01 12.72
N GLY A 284 -8.87 -4.06 12.13
CA GLY A 284 -8.25 -2.92 12.81
C GLY A 284 -9.17 -1.71 13.04
N LEU A 285 -10.36 -1.66 12.42
CA LEU A 285 -11.23 -0.47 12.42
C LEU A 285 -11.59 0.02 13.82
N HIS A 286 -11.89 -0.89 14.74
CA HIS A 286 -12.22 -0.58 16.14
C HIS A 286 -11.07 -0.86 17.10
N ARG A 287 -9.80 -0.81 16.63
CA ARG A 287 -8.64 -0.94 17.52
C ARG A 287 -8.59 0.25 18.50
N GLY A 288 -8.36 -0.06 19.78
CA GLY A 288 -8.36 0.95 20.86
C GLY A 288 -9.75 1.39 21.33
N VAL A 289 -10.83 0.90 20.70
CA VAL A 289 -12.21 1.17 21.13
C VAL A 289 -12.66 0.09 22.12
N ALA A 290 -13.41 0.50 23.15
CA ALA A 290 -14.06 -0.42 24.09
C ALA A 290 -14.93 -1.43 23.32
N GLY A 291 -14.84 -2.72 23.68
CA GLY A 291 -15.55 -3.79 22.96
C GLY A 291 -14.95 -4.22 21.61
N GLY A 292 -13.96 -3.49 21.05
CA GLY A 292 -13.37 -3.79 19.77
C GLY A 292 -12.72 -5.18 19.64
N ARG A 293 -12.34 -5.82 20.78
CA ARG A 293 -11.88 -7.23 20.77
C ARG A 293 -13.02 -8.20 20.48
N GLY A 294 -14.21 -7.96 21.05
CA GLY A 294 -15.41 -8.75 20.81
C GLY A 294 -15.87 -8.63 19.36
N TRP A 295 -15.98 -7.39 18.88
CA TRP A 295 -16.27 -7.07 17.49
C TRP A 295 -15.37 -7.84 16.52
N ARG A 296 -14.04 -7.73 16.69
CA ARG A 296 -13.07 -8.43 15.86
C ARG A 296 -13.22 -9.95 15.91
N ARG A 297 -13.49 -10.54 17.12
CA ARG A 297 -13.68 -11.97 17.28
C ARG A 297 -14.84 -12.49 16.44
N VAL A 298 -15.97 -11.78 16.40
CA VAL A 298 -17.14 -12.16 15.59
C VAL A 298 -16.77 -12.13 14.10
N LEU A 299 -16.15 -11.05 13.62
CA LEU A 299 -15.83 -10.85 12.21
C LEU A 299 -14.53 -11.53 11.74
N SER A 300 -13.87 -12.33 12.58
CA SER A 300 -12.74 -13.19 12.22
C SER A 300 -13.00 -14.69 12.41
N ASP A 301 -14.21 -15.08 12.80
CA ASP A 301 -14.59 -16.50 12.95
C ASP A 301 -14.76 -17.15 11.58
N ALA A 302 -13.75 -17.93 11.15
CA ALA A 302 -13.73 -18.54 9.83
C ALA A 302 -14.93 -19.46 9.57
N LYS A 303 -15.47 -20.17 10.61
CA LYS A 303 -16.64 -21.03 10.44
C LYS A 303 -17.89 -20.21 10.12
N ARG A 304 -18.08 -19.11 10.82
CA ARG A 304 -19.23 -18.19 10.60
C ARG A 304 -19.12 -17.45 9.28
N MET A 305 -17.91 -16.95 8.94
CA MET A 305 -17.65 -16.30 7.64
C MET A 305 -17.93 -17.26 6.47
N ASN A 306 -17.56 -18.54 6.62
CA ASN A 306 -17.83 -19.56 5.61
C ASN A 306 -19.32 -19.96 5.54
N ALA A 307 -20.09 -19.73 6.57
CA ALA A 307 -21.52 -20.06 6.58
C ALA A 307 -22.41 -18.96 5.98
N ALA A 308 -21.94 -17.71 5.96
CA ALA A 308 -22.71 -16.59 5.40
C ALA A 308 -22.88 -16.75 3.88
N ARG A 309 -24.14 -16.76 3.42
CA ARG A 309 -24.54 -16.92 2.01
C ARG A 309 -25.49 -15.85 1.51
N THR A 310 -26.06 -15.09 2.41
CA THR A 310 -27.05 -14.06 2.12
C THR A 310 -26.66 -12.72 2.77
N ARG A 311 -27.24 -11.65 2.29
CA ARG A 311 -27.13 -10.33 2.93
C ARG A 311 -27.61 -10.38 4.39
N ALA A 312 -28.69 -11.09 4.68
CA ALA A 312 -29.20 -11.23 6.04
C ALA A 312 -28.21 -11.92 6.99
N ASP A 313 -27.44 -12.90 6.49
CA ASP A 313 -26.37 -13.51 7.30
C ASP A 313 -25.27 -12.49 7.62
N VAL A 314 -24.90 -11.65 6.66
CA VAL A 314 -23.91 -10.57 6.83
C VAL A 314 -24.42 -9.57 7.88
N ASP A 315 -25.68 -9.12 7.72
CA ASP A 315 -26.28 -8.13 8.62
C ASP A 315 -26.33 -8.65 10.07
N ALA A 316 -26.77 -9.90 10.28
CA ALA A 316 -26.81 -10.51 11.60
C ALA A 316 -25.40 -10.59 12.27
N LEU A 317 -24.35 -10.91 11.50
CA LEU A 317 -22.99 -10.96 12.02
C LEU A 317 -22.45 -9.57 12.42
N PHE A 318 -22.77 -8.55 11.64
CA PHE A 318 -22.38 -7.18 11.98
C PHE A 318 -23.16 -6.62 13.16
N GLU A 319 -24.47 -6.95 13.29
CA GLU A 319 -25.28 -6.57 14.45
C GLU A 319 -24.71 -7.17 15.73
N GLU A 320 -24.45 -8.47 15.76
CA GLU A 320 -23.80 -9.13 16.90
C GLU A 320 -22.41 -8.53 17.21
N ALA A 321 -21.62 -8.25 16.19
CA ALA A 321 -20.33 -7.61 16.40
C ALA A 321 -20.47 -6.24 17.08
N ARG A 322 -21.44 -5.41 16.67
CA ARG A 322 -21.74 -4.10 17.27
C ARG A 322 -22.22 -4.16 18.70
N GLU A 323 -22.95 -5.21 19.09
CA GLU A 323 -23.39 -5.40 20.49
C GLU A 323 -22.20 -5.37 21.47
N HIS A 324 -21.04 -5.91 21.04
CA HIS A 324 -19.81 -5.85 21.85
C HIS A 324 -19.28 -4.43 22.05
N LEU A 325 -19.49 -3.52 21.10
CA LEU A 325 -19.03 -2.11 21.20
C LEU A 325 -19.89 -1.30 22.18
N HIS A 326 -21.15 -1.71 22.41
CA HIS A 326 -22.12 -1.02 23.25
C HIS A 326 -22.28 -1.65 24.67
N SER A 327 -21.62 -2.79 24.91
CA SER A 327 -21.77 -3.51 26.19
C SER A 327 -21.08 -2.77 27.35
N PRO A 328 -21.76 -2.54 28.49
CA PRO A 328 -21.19 -1.88 29.66
C PRO A 328 -20.01 -2.63 30.32
N ALA A 329 -19.78 -3.90 29.98
CA ALA A 329 -18.63 -4.69 30.44
C ALA A 329 -17.26 -4.22 29.88
N SER A 330 -17.25 -3.17 29.06
CA SER A 330 -16.05 -2.59 28.44
C SER A 330 -15.51 -1.35 29.17
N ALA A 331 -16.03 -0.98 30.32
CA ALA A 331 -15.44 0.05 31.15
C ALA A 331 -14.03 -0.40 31.63
N PRO A 332 -12.98 0.44 31.53
CA PRO A 332 -11.69 0.08 32.06
C PRO A 332 -11.80 -0.15 33.57
N LEU A 333 -11.29 -1.30 34.05
CA LEU A 333 -11.03 -1.48 35.48
C LEU A 333 -10.09 -0.32 35.86
N ALA A 334 -10.63 0.62 36.64
CA ALA A 334 -9.84 1.66 37.28
C ALA A 334 -8.77 0.98 38.15
N ALA A 335 -7.50 1.16 37.80
CA ALA A 335 -6.36 0.78 38.60
C ALA A 335 -5.83 2.02 39.32
#